data_5f020b74c51126f61239021b284e0baf
#
_entry.id   5f020b74c51126f61239021b284e0baf
#
_cell.length_a   1.000
_cell.length_b   1.000
_cell.length_c   1.000
_cell.angle_alpha   90.00
_cell.angle_beta   90.00
_cell.angle_gamma   90.00
#
_symmetry.space_group_name_H-M   'P 1'
#
loop_
_entity.id
_entity.type
_entity.pdbx_description
1 polymer ?
#
loop_
_entity_poly.entity_id
_entity_poly.type
_entity_poly.pdbx_seq_one_letter_code
_entity_poly.pdbx_strand_id
1 'polypeptide(L)'
;FKHHGIELSRKTLASWMLQCSDLLTPVYRRLHQLQLQQAVIHADETPLKVIHEDKSQCYMWVYCTGPDSPPDPDRANEPDKPPPNIVLYDYQTSRSSQCVRDYLQGYSGYLQVDGYAAYDRTDATLVGCFAHARRKFVEAQKVQAKGKSGKADWVINHIGKLYRIEAEIKAKSPEQKQALRQQRAQPLLEQLKSWLDKSALQVPPKSAIGKAIAYSLRQWPKLIRYLDDGRLSIDNNRAERAIKPFVIGRKNWNFSNTSNGAEASAVLYSVVETAKANGLTPFDYIQHLLDELAKQPDSIDHLLPWNVELPQIVL
;
A
#
# COMPACT_ATOMS: atom_id res chain seq x y z
N PHE A 1 4.09 33.67 -3.05
CA PHE A 1 5.29 34.51 -3.29
C PHE A 1 4.90 35.83 -3.98
N LYS A 2 4.10 35.78 -5.06
CA LYS A 2 3.71 37.02 -5.79
C LYS A 2 3.00 38.05 -4.90
N HIS A 3 2.19 37.61 -3.91
CA HIS A 3 1.56 38.49 -2.93
C HIS A 3 2.55 39.18 -1.98
N HIS A 4 3.78 38.66 -1.89
CA HIS A 4 4.89 39.24 -1.12
C HIS A 4 5.88 39.99 -2.03
N GLY A 5 5.52 40.31 -3.28
CA GLY A 5 6.36 41.00 -4.23
C GLY A 5 7.52 40.17 -4.79
N ILE A 6 7.51 38.85 -4.57
CA ILE A 6 8.56 37.94 -5.04
C ILE A 6 8.07 37.20 -6.29
N GLU A 7 8.74 37.44 -7.42
CA GLU A 7 8.48 36.70 -8.65
C GLU A 7 9.43 35.51 -8.79
N LEU A 8 8.85 34.30 -8.72
CA LEU A 8 9.58 33.05 -8.94
C LEU A 8 9.09 32.38 -10.22
N SER A 9 10.04 32.02 -11.08
CA SER A 9 9.70 31.25 -12.29
C SER A 9 9.30 29.82 -11.93
N ARG A 10 8.40 29.22 -12.73
CA ARG A 10 8.08 27.79 -12.59
C ARG A 10 9.32 26.91 -12.72
N LYS A 11 10.28 27.31 -13.57
CA LYS A 11 11.55 26.60 -13.76
C LYS A 11 12.38 26.60 -12.47
N THR A 12 12.45 27.74 -11.77
CA THR A 12 13.15 27.86 -10.49
C THR A 12 12.54 26.95 -9.44
N LEU A 13 11.20 26.97 -9.30
CA LEU A 13 10.50 26.10 -8.35
C LEU A 13 10.70 24.62 -8.67
N ALA A 14 10.61 24.23 -9.94
CA ALA A 14 10.88 22.87 -10.36
C ALA A 14 12.32 22.43 -10.09
N SER A 15 13.30 23.32 -10.35
CA SER A 15 14.72 23.05 -10.04
C SER A 15 14.95 22.81 -8.55
N TRP A 16 14.31 23.61 -7.68
CA TRP A 16 14.40 23.42 -6.23
C TRP A 16 13.82 22.06 -5.79
N MET A 17 12.68 21.67 -6.36
CA MET A 17 12.07 20.37 -6.04
C MET A 17 12.97 19.20 -6.46
N LEU A 18 13.63 19.30 -7.62
CA LEU A 18 14.60 18.29 -8.07
C LEU A 18 15.80 18.21 -7.12
N GLN A 19 16.39 19.37 -6.75
CA GLN A 19 17.51 19.44 -5.80
C GLN A 19 17.13 18.87 -4.42
N CYS A 20 15.95 19.20 -3.90
CA CYS A 20 15.46 18.62 -2.65
C CYS A 20 15.31 17.09 -2.76
N SER A 21 14.80 16.61 -3.88
CA SER A 21 14.70 15.15 -4.13
C SER A 21 16.07 14.49 -4.13
N ASP A 22 17.06 15.08 -4.80
CA ASP A 22 18.43 14.57 -4.84
C ASP A 22 19.03 14.48 -3.42
N LEU A 23 18.87 15.52 -2.61
CA LEU A 23 19.32 15.57 -1.22
C LEU A 23 18.62 14.50 -0.34
N LEU A 24 17.34 14.24 -0.57
CA LEU A 24 16.55 13.27 0.20
C LEU A 24 16.69 11.82 -0.28
N THR A 25 17.30 11.61 -1.45
CA THR A 25 17.50 10.27 -2.04
C THR A 25 18.24 9.29 -1.12
N PRO A 26 19.27 9.68 -0.34
CA PRO A 26 19.91 8.76 0.62
C PRO A 26 18.92 8.22 1.67
N VAL A 27 18.03 9.06 2.18
CA VAL A 27 16.97 8.65 3.14
C VAL A 27 16.00 7.69 2.47
N TYR A 28 15.55 7.99 1.24
CA TYR A 28 14.69 7.10 0.46
C TYR A 28 15.32 5.73 0.28
N ARG A 29 16.59 5.66 -0.13
CA ARG A 29 17.32 4.40 -0.32
C ARG A 29 17.46 3.62 0.99
N ARG A 30 17.72 4.31 2.10
CA ARG A 30 17.81 3.66 3.41
C ARG A 30 16.47 3.09 3.86
N LEU A 31 15.40 3.83 3.69
CA LEU A 31 14.04 3.37 3.95
C LEU A 31 13.69 2.14 3.09
N HIS A 32 14.08 2.11 1.82
CA HIS A 32 13.87 0.96 0.94
C HIS A 32 14.63 -0.29 1.45
N GLN A 33 15.90 -0.15 1.84
CA GLN A 33 16.65 -1.26 2.44
C GLN A 33 15.96 -1.82 3.69
N LEU A 34 15.45 -0.95 4.56
CA LEU A 34 14.74 -1.35 5.78
C LEU A 34 13.35 -1.94 5.47
N GLN A 35 12.69 -1.48 4.42
CA GLN A 35 11.43 -2.02 3.96
C GLN A 35 11.56 -3.48 3.49
N LEU A 36 12.63 -3.80 2.76
CA LEU A 36 12.90 -5.16 2.29
C LEU A 36 13.25 -6.14 3.43
N GLN A 37 13.55 -5.65 4.62
CA GLN A 37 13.76 -6.48 5.83
C GLN A 37 12.46 -6.77 6.59
N GLN A 38 11.34 -6.13 6.22
CA GLN A 38 10.07 -6.33 6.92
C GLN A 38 9.40 -7.64 6.50
N ALA A 39 8.68 -8.24 7.44
CA ALA A 39 8.00 -9.51 7.19
C ALA A 39 6.81 -9.38 6.20
N VAL A 40 6.18 -8.20 6.15
CA VAL A 40 5.01 -7.93 5.31
C VAL A 40 5.17 -6.60 4.60
N ILE A 41 5.05 -6.63 3.28
CA ILE A 41 4.94 -5.43 2.43
C ILE A 41 3.56 -5.44 1.77
N HIS A 42 2.91 -4.29 1.71
CA HIS A 42 1.69 -4.06 0.93
C HIS A 42 2.05 -3.28 -0.32
N ALA A 43 1.49 -3.63 -1.46
CA ALA A 43 1.76 -2.93 -2.72
C ALA A 43 0.49 -2.63 -3.51
N ASP A 44 0.50 -1.50 -4.22
CA ASP A 44 -0.54 -1.08 -5.16
C ASP A 44 0.09 -0.17 -6.22
N GLU A 45 -0.61 0.11 -7.32
CA GLU A 45 -0.12 1.00 -8.35
C GLU A 45 -1.23 1.86 -8.95
N THR A 46 -0.84 3.00 -9.51
CA THR A 46 -1.78 3.91 -10.19
C THR A 46 -1.15 4.45 -11.48
N PRO A 47 -1.94 4.62 -12.55
CA PRO A 47 -1.42 5.20 -13.78
C PRO A 47 -0.98 6.65 -13.57
N LEU A 48 0.08 7.06 -14.29
CA LEU A 48 0.62 8.40 -14.34
C LEU A 48 0.89 8.76 -15.80
N LYS A 49 0.45 9.94 -16.23
CA LYS A 49 0.83 10.51 -17.52
C LYS A 49 2.13 11.29 -17.36
N VAL A 50 3.13 10.99 -18.20
CA VAL A 50 4.37 11.77 -18.32
C VAL A 50 4.50 12.25 -19.76
N ILE A 51 4.67 13.58 -19.95
CA ILE A 51 4.56 14.18 -21.29
C ILE A 51 5.72 13.79 -22.19
N HIS A 52 6.95 13.82 -21.67
CA HIS A 52 8.17 13.57 -22.43
C HIS A 52 8.66 12.11 -22.31
N GLU A 53 7.71 11.16 -22.14
CA GLU A 53 7.99 9.75 -22.23
C GLU A 53 7.41 9.16 -23.52
N ASP A 54 8.13 8.21 -24.12
CA ASP A 54 7.68 7.51 -25.33
C ASP A 54 6.40 6.71 -25.09
N LYS A 55 6.20 6.24 -23.87
CA LYS A 55 5.00 5.51 -23.47
C LYS A 55 3.92 6.48 -23.00
N SER A 56 2.75 6.39 -23.60
CA SER A 56 1.58 7.22 -23.27
C SER A 56 1.09 7.07 -21.82
N GLN A 57 1.46 5.99 -21.12
CA GLN A 57 1.04 5.70 -19.76
C GLN A 57 2.18 5.08 -18.96
N CYS A 58 2.61 5.80 -17.93
CA CYS A 58 3.53 5.35 -16.89
C CYS A 58 2.76 5.02 -15.61
N TYR A 59 3.45 4.61 -14.56
CA TYR A 59 2.85 4.19 -13.31
C TYR A 59 3.62 4.72 -12.11
N MET A 60 2.89 5.03 -11.07
CA MET A 60 3.41 5.22 -9.73
C MET A 60 3.01 4.01 -8.90
N TRP A 61 3.99 3.26 -8.45
CA TRP A 61 3.82 2.17 -7.51
C TRP A 61 3.94 2.69 -6.09
N VAL A 62 3.29 2.04 -5.15
CA VAL A 62 3.47 2.28 -3.73
C VAL A 62 3.74 0.96 -3.02
N TYR A 63 4.73 0.98 -2.15
CA TYR A 63 5.06 -0.13 -1.26
C TYR A 63 5.03 0.39 0.17
N CYS A 64 4.32 -0.29 1.07
CA CYS A 64 4.22 0.17 2.45
C CYS A 64 4.26 -0.96 3.46
N THR A 65 4.78 -0.65 4.64
CA THR A 65 4.91 -1.56 5.79
C THR A 65 4.31 -0.93 7.03
N GLY A 66 4.22 -1.70 8.09
CA GLY A 66 3.75 -1.25 9.39
C GLY A 66 2.24 -1.07 9.51
N PRO A 67 1.76 -0.76 10.73
CA PRO A 67 0.37 -0.45 10.97
C PRO A 67 -0.01 0.86 10.29
N ASP A 68 -1.28 1.02 9.94
CA ASP A 68 -1.79 2.22 9.26
C ASP A 68 -2.11 3.37 10.23
N SER A 69 -1.37 3.47 11.29
CA SER A 69 -1.48 4.50 12.32
C SER A 69 -0.10 4.82 12.87
N PRO A 70 0.13 6.05 13.35
CA PRO A 70 1.36 6.40 14.04
C PRO A 70 1.67 5.42 15.17
N PRO A 71 2.97 5.15 15.44
CA PRO A 71 3.36 4.31 16.54
C PRO A 71 2.87 4.94 17.87
N ASP A 72 2.42 4.08 18.78
CA ASP A 72 2.06 4.49 20.13
C ASP A 72 3.37 4.80 20.91
N PRO A 73 3.57 6.02 21.40
CA PRO A 73 4.77 6.39 22.13
C PRO A 73 4.99 5.53 23.39
N ASP A 74 3.91 5.12 24.06
CA ASP A 74 3.98 4.31 25.29
C ASP A 74 4.48 2.89 25.00
N ARG A 75 4.40 2.43 23.75
CA ARG A 75 4.86 1.12 23.29
C ARG A 75 6.23 1.11 22.61
N ALA A 76 6.92 2.24 22.59
CA ALA A 76 8.18 2.39 21.86
C ALA A 76 9.28 1.41 22.34
N ASN A 77 9.24 1.00 23.61
CA ASN A 77 10.23 0.12 24.25
C ASN A 77 9.72 -1.32 24.49
N GLU A 78 8.53 -1.67 23.98
CA GLU A 78 8.02 -3.03 24.14
C GLU A 78 8.77 -4.02 23.21
N PRO A 79 9.01 -5.28 23.67
CA PRO A 79 9.66 -6.30 22.84
C PRO A 79 8.89 -6.63 21.54
N ASP A 80 7.57 -6.43 21.55
CA ASP A 80 6.69 -6.62 20.39
C ASP A 80 6.41 -5.31 19.64
N LYS A 81 7.37 -4.41 19.60
CA LYS A 81 7.26 -3.15 18.88
C LYS A 81 6.75 -3.39 17.46
N PRO A 82 5.69 -2.70 17.01
CA PRO A 82 5.20 -2.83 15.65
C PRO A 82 6.29 -2.46 14.64
N PRO A 83 6.30 -3.09 13.46
CA PRO A 83 7.27 -2.75 12.42
C PRO A 83 7.15 -1.27 12.03
N PRO A 84 8.25 -0.64 11.60
CA PRO A 84 8.24 0.77 11.23
C PRO A 84 7.26 1.03 10.08
N ASN A 85 6.55 2.15 10.15
CA ASN A 85 5.72 2.62 9.07
C ASN A 85 6.58 3.22 7.96
N ILE A 86 6.72 2.52 6.85
CA ILE A 86 7.44 2.99 5.68
C ILE A 86 6.44 3.05 4.51
N VAL A 87 6.37 4.18 3.82
CA VAL A 87 5.56 4.38 2.62
C VAL A 87 6.47 4.90 1.52
N LEU A 88 6.77 4.07 0.55
CA LEU A 88 7.63 4.43 -0.57
C LEU A 88 6.87 4.38 -1.88
N TYR A 89 7.06 5.42 -2.69
CA TYR A 89 6.57 5.48 -4.06
C TYR A 89 7.73 5.21 -5.01
N ASP A 90 7.42 4.54 -6.10
CA ASP A 90 8.37 4.16 -7.14
C ASP A 90 7.77 4.48 -8.51
N TYR A 91 8.44 5.35 -9.28
CA TYR A 91 8.03 5.69 -10.62
C TYR A 91 8.55 4.68 -11.63
N GLN A 92 7.66 4.20 -12.51
CA GLN A 92 8.01 3.25 -13.55
C GLN A 92 7.34 3.61 -14.88
N THR A 93 8.05 3.42 -15.98
CA THR A 93 7.53 3.65 -17.34
C THR A 93 6.59 2.53 -17.82
N SER A 94 6.37 1.50 -17.00
CA SER A 94 5.49 0.38 -17.36
C SER A 94 4.82 -0.24 -16.13
N ARG A 95 3.82 -1.07 -16.41
CA ARG A 95 3.13 -1.91 -15.39
C ARG A 95 3.60 -3.37 -15.48
N SER A 96 4.83 -3.61 -15.90
CA SER A 96 5.36 -4.95 -16.09
C SER A 96 5.75 -5.61 -14.77
N SER A 97 5.79 -6.94 -14.75
CA SER A 97 6.32 -7.70 -13.62
C SER A 97 7.80 -7.45 -13.36
N GLN A 98 8.55 -6.93 -14.35
CA GLN A 98 9.95 -6.58 -14.17
C GLN A 98 10.10 -5.46 -13.15
N CYS A 99 9.28 -4.41 -13.23
CA CYS A 99 9.31 -3.29 -12.29
C CYS A 99 9.18 -3.76 -10.83
N VAL A 100 8.22 -4.66 -10.60
CA VAL A 100 7.99 -5.23 -9.26
C VAL A 100 9.17 -6.10 -8.80
N ARG A 101 9.74 -6.91 -9.69
CA ARG A 101 10.89 -7.75 -9.36
C ARG A 101 12.13 -6.95 -9.05
N ASP A 102 12.38 -5.89 -9.81
CA ASP A 102 13.54 -5.01 -9.60
C ASP A 102 13.44 -4.30 -8.26
N TYR A 103 12.24 -3.77 -7.93
CA TYR A 103 12.01 -3.11 -6.64
C TYR A 103 12.13 -4.08 -5.46
N LEU A 104 11.58 -5.30 -5.58
CA LEU A 104 11.55 -6.31 -4.52
C LEU A 104 12.72 -7.29 -4.60
N GLN A 105 13.81 -6.96 -5.28
CA GLN A 105 14.96 -7.84 -5.41
C GLN A 105 15.48 -8.28 -4.04
N GLY A 106 15.55 -9.60 -3.82
CA GLY A 106 16.00 -10.21 -2.57
C GLY A 106 14.91 -10.30 -1.47
N TYR A 107 13.69 -9.81 -1.73
CA TYR A 107 12.58 -9.93 -0.80
C TYR A 107 11.83 -11.25 -0.98
N SER A 108 11.73 -12.04 0.10
CA SER A 108 11.01 -13.33 0.13
C SER A 108 9.89 -13.39 1.18
N GLY A 109 9.60 -12.27 1.85
CA GLY A 109 8.52 -12.16 2.84
C GLY A 109 7.12 -12.19 2.23
N TYR A 110 6.12 -11.78 3.00
CA TYR A 110 4.73 -11.68 2.51
C TYR A 110 4.50 -10.39 1.74
N LEU A 111 3.92 -10.52 0.54
CA LEU A 111 3.51 -9.39 -0.29
C LEU A 111 1.98 -9.35 -0.40
N GLN A 112 1.35 -8.38 0.26
CA GLN A 112 -0.09 -8.19 0.24
C GLN A 112 -0.49 -7.32 -0.95
N VAL A 113 -1.33 -7.88 -1.83
CA VAL A 113 -1.66 -7.25 -3.12
C VAL A 113 -3.13 -7.46 -3.50
N ASP A 114 -3.55 -6.80 -4.55
CA ASP A 114 -4.80 -7.09 -5.24
C ASP A 114 -4.70 -8.40 -6.07
N GLY A 115 -5.34 -8.56 -7.15
CA GLY A 115 -5.22 -9.75 -8.02
C GLY A 115 -4.43 -9.49 -9.29
N TYR A 116 -3.60 -8.45 -9.35
CA TYR A 116 -2.85 -8.12 -10.55
C TYR A 116 -1.70 -9.10 -10.80
N ALA A 117 -1.60 -9.59 -12.04
CA ALA A 117 -0.71 -10.69 -12.40
C ALA A 117 0.79 -10.32 -12.39
N ALA A 118 1.15 -9.03 -12.39
CA ALA A 118 2.55 -8.62 -12.33
C ALA A 118 3.25 -9.10 -11.06
N TYR A 119 2.53 -9.20 -9.96
CA TYR A 119 3.06 -9.68 -8.68
C TYR A 119 3.35 -11.19 -8.66
N ASP A 120 2.73 -11.98 -9.56
CA ASP A 120 2.88 -13.45 -9.59
C ASP A 120 4.31 -13.92 -9.95
N ARG A 121 5.17 -13.01 -10.38
CA ARG A 121 6.56 -13.32 -10.79
C ARG A 121 7.62 -12.84 -9.79
N THR A 122 7.22 -12.56 -8.56
CA THR A 122 8.14 -12.23 -7.45
C THR A 122 8.46 -13.48 -6.64
N ASP A 123 9.55 -13.44 -5.87
CA ASP A 123 9.91 -14.50 -4.92
C ASP A 123 9.12 -14.38 -3.60
N ALA A 124 8.34 -13.31 -3.44
CA ALA A 124 7.52 -13.06 -2.26
C ALA A 124 6.32 -14.00 -2.18
N THR A 125 5.90 -14.31 -0.97
CA THR A 125 4.67 -15.06 -0.71
C THR A 125 3.46 -14.13 -0.83
N LEU A 126 2.66 -14.29 -1.90
CA LEU A 126 1.53 -13.39 -2.18
C LEU A 126 0.35 -13.63 -1.24
N VAL A 127 -0.20 -12.54 -0.70
CA VAL A 127 -1.42 -12.52 0.10
C VAL A 127 -2.48 -11.71 -0.63
N GLY A 128 -3.68 -12.28 -0.80
CA GLY A 128 -4.77 -11.68 -1.56
C GLY A 128 -5.60 -10.68 -0.74
N CYS A 129 -6.55 -10.05 -1.42
CA CYS A 129 -7.39 -8.99 -0.85
C CYS A 129 -8.88 -9.38 -0.93
N PHE A 130 -9.51 -9.63 0.22
CA PHE A 130 -10.94 -9.92 0.27
C PHE A 130 -11.81 -8.71 -0.08
N ALA A 131 -11.32 -7.47 0.05
CA ALA A 131 -12.06 -6.29 -0.41
C ALA A 131 -12.27 -6.33 -1.92
N HIS A 132 -11.26 -6.74 -2.69
CA HIS A 132 -11.36 -6.91 -4.14
C HIS A 132 -12.30 -8.06 -4.53
N ALA A 133 -12.20 -9.21 -3.87
CA ALA A 133 -13.13 -10.31 -4.08
C ALA A 133 -14.58 -9.88 -3.79
N ARG A 134 -14.82 -9.22 -2.64
CA ARG A 134 -16.13 -8.69 -2.26
C ARG A 134 -16.68 -7.69 -3.27
N ARG A 135 -15.82 -6.79 -3.80
CA ARG A 135 -16.19 -5.79 -4.83
C ARG A 135 -16.80 -6.46 -6.07
N LYS A 136 -16.24 -7.59 -6.52
CA LYS A 136 -16.79 -8.35 -7.66
C LYS A 136 -18.21 -8.88 -7.40
N PHE A 137 -18.50 -9.30 -6.18
CA PHE A 137 -19.88 -9.72 -5.81
C PHE A 137 -20.81 -8.51 -5.65
N VAL A 138 -20.36 -7.37 -5.16
CA VAL A 138 -21.15 -6.13 -5.12
C VAL A 138 -21.48 -5.66 -6.55
N GLU A 139 -20.53 -5.76 -7.49
CA GLU A 139 -20.81 -5.48 -8.91
C GLU A 139 -21.85 -6.46 -9.48
N ALA A 140 -21.76 -7.74 -9.15
CA ALA A 140 -22.73 -8.73 -9.56
C ALA A 140 -24.13 -8.52 -8.92
N GLN A 141 -24.19 -8.05 -7.67
CA GLN A 141 -25.43 -7.69 -6.97
C GLN A 141 -26.18 -6.57 -7.69
N LYS A 142 -25.48 -5.55 -8.19
CA LYS A 142 -26.10 -4.39 -8.87
C LYS A 142 -26.89 -4.77 -10.14
N VAL A 143 -26.56 -5.88 -10.77
CA VAL A 143 -27.26 -6.38 -11.98
C VAL A 143 -28.32 -7.45 -11.69
N GLN A 144 -28.57 -7.76 -10.41
CA GLN A 144 -29.67 -8.65 -10.01
C GLN A 144 -31.03 -7.92 -10.08
N ALA A 145 -32.10 -8.69 -10.20
CA ALA A 145 -33.45 -8.16 -10.11
C ALA A 145 -33.70 -7.53 -8.74
N LYS A 146 -34.26 -6.31 -8.73
CA LYS A 146 -34.55 -5.59 -7.49
C LYS A 146 -35.50 -6.40 -6.58
N GLY A 147 -35.22 -6.39 -5.28
CA GLY A 147 -36.08 -7.00 -4.25
C GLY A 147 -35.89 -8.52 -4.06
N LYS A 148 -34.98 -9.17 -4.78
CA LYS A 148 -34.62 -10.59 -4.58
C LYS A 148 -33.23 -10.75 -4.01
N SER A 149 -33.12 -11.46 -2.88
CA SER A 149 -31.84 -11.93 -2.36
C SER A 149 -31.29 -13.00 -3.31
N GLY A 150 -30.03 -12.86 -3.69
CA GLY A 150 -29.40 -13.74 -4.67
C GLY A 150 -28.07 -14.34 -4.20
N LYS A 151 -27.42 -15.05 -5.10
CA LYS A 151 -26.11 -15.69 -4.84
C LYS A 151 -25.04 -14.68 -4.40
N ALA A 152 -25.05 -13.45 -4.94
CA ALA A 152 -24.10 -12.42 -4.55
C ALA A 152 -24.28 -11.93 -3.11
N ASP A 153 -25.53 -11.77 -2.67
CA ASP A 153 -25.85 -11.32 -1.30
C ASP A 153 -25.31 -12.30 -0.26
N TRP A 154 -25.45 -13.61 -0.53
CA TRP A 154 -24.93 -14.64 0.37
C TRP A 154 -23.42 -14.50 0.57
N VAL A 155 -22.65 -14.34 -0.53
CA VAL A 155 -21.20 -14.17 -0.45
C VAL A 155 -20.81 -12.87 0.25
N ILE A 156 -21.46 -11.77 -0.08
CA ILE A 156 -21.19 -10.45 0.55
C ILE A 156 -21.40 -10.55 2.07
N ASN A 157 -22.50 -11.17 2.50
CA ASN A 157 -22.80 -11.38 3.92
C ASN A 157 -21.80 -12.34 4.57
N HIS A 158 -21.39 -13.38 3.85
CA HIS A 158 -20.42 -14.37 4.35
C HIS A 158 -19.03 -13.75 4.55
N ILE A 159 -18.54 -12.98 3.57
CA ILE A 159 -17.30 -12.22 3.72
C ILE A 159 -17.44 -11.19 4.86
N GLY A 160 -18.62 -10.58 5.04
CA GLY A 160 -18.90 -9.69 6.16
C GLY A 160 -18.70 -10.32 7.53
N LYS A 161 -18.92 -11.66 7.67
CA LYS A 161 -18.62 -12.39 8.91
C LYS A 161 -17.10 -12.45 9.18
N LEU A 162 -16.28 -12.64 8.13
CA LEU A 162 -14.82 -12.62 8.25
C LEU A 162 -14.33 -11.27 8.75
N TYR A 163 -14.83 -10.16 8.17
CA TYR A 163 -14.49 -8.81 8.62
C TYR A 163 -14.91 -8.52 10.07
N ARG A 164 -16.01 -9.08 10.54
CA ARG A 164 -16.43 -8.94 11.95
C ARG A 164 -15.43 -9.63 12.88
N ILE A 165 -14.96 -10.83 12.53
CA ILE A 165 -13.90 -11.52 13.29
C ILE A 165 -12.66 -10.63 13.37
N GLU A 166 -12.20 -10.07 12.23
CA GLU A 166 -11.03 -9.20 12.18
C GLU A 166 -11.18 -7.95 13.07
N ALA A 167 -12.37 -7.34 13.08
CA ALA A 167 -12.65 -6.19 13.95
C ALA A 167 -12.58 -6.55 15.44
N GLU A 168 -13.09 -7.71 15.85
CA GLU A 168 -13.07 -8.19 17.23
C GLU A 168 -11.65 -8.52 17.72
N ILE A 169 -10.81 -9.05 16.83
CA ILE A 169 -9.45 -9.46 17.18
C ILE A 169 -8.39 -8.37 16.94
N LYS A 170 -8.79 -7.17 16.52
CA LYS A 170 -7.87 -6.09 16.09
C LYS A 170 -6.76 -5.78 17.09
N ALA A 171 -7.10 -5.74 18.40
CA ALA A 171 -6.17 -5.41 19.46
C ALA A 171 -5.36 -6.61 20.01
N LYS A 172 -5.50 -7.80 19.43
CA LYS A 172 -4.80 -9.00 19.87
C LYS A 172 -3.38 -9.08 19.29
N SER A 173 -2.50 -9.85 19.95
CA SER A 173 -1.15 -10.13 19.42
C SER A 173 -1.23 -10.92 18.11
N PRO A 174 -0.16 -10.93 17.27
CA PRO A 174 -0.13 -11.72 16.04
C PRO A 174 -0.46 -13.20 16.27
N GLU A 175 0.07 -13.83 17.32
CA GLU A 175 -0.15 -15.23 17.66
C GLU A 175 -1.61 -15.48 18.03
N GLN A 176 -2.18 -14.59 18.84
CA GLN A 176 -3.59 -14.66 19.22
C GLN A 176 -4.51 -14.47 18.00
N LYS A 177 -4.16 -13.53 17.09
CA LYS A 177 -4.91 -13.32 15.83
C LYS A 177 -4.88 -14.58 14.98
N GLN A 178 -3.72 -15.19 14.80
CA GLN A 178 -3.57 -16.41 14.02
C GLN A 178 -4.43 -17.54 14.59
N ALA A 179 -4.33 -17.80 15.90
CA ALA A 179 -5.11 -18.85 16.58
C ALA A 179 -6.63 -18.62 16.44
N LEU A 180 -7.09 -17.38 16.67
CA LEU A 180 -8.52 -17.03 16.55
C LEU A 180 -9.02 -17.10 15.10
N ARG A 181 -8.20 -16.73 14.11
CA ARG A 181 -8.53 -16.90 12.69
C ARG A 181 -8.69 -18.36 12.32
N GLN A 182 -7.76 -19.24 12.74
CA GLN A 182 -7.84 -20.68 12.51
C GLN A 182 -9.09 -21.26 13.17
N GLN A 183 -9.40 -20.85 14.39
CA GLN A 183 -10.58 -21.36 15.11
C GLN A 183 -11.90 -20.86 14.50
N ARG A 184 -12.00 -19.57 14.11
CA ARG A 184 -13.28 -18.90 13.80
C ARG A 184 -13.47 -18.58 12.32
N ALA A 185 -12.40 -18.18 11.63
CA ALA A 185 -12.46 -17.78 10.22
C ALA A 185 -12.29 -18.97 9.27
N GLN A 186 -11.45 -19.94 9.60
CA GLN A 186 -11.21 -21.10 8.74
C GLN A 186 -12.52 -21.88 8.42
N PRO A 187 -13.41 -22.21 9.37
CA PRO A 187 -14.68 -22.89 9.03
C PRO A 187 -15.57 -22.08 8.08
N LEU A 188 -15.56 -20.74 8.21
CA LEU A 188 -16.30 -19.87 7.30
C LEU A 188 -15.68 -19.89 5.90
N LEU A 189 -14.35 -19.92 5.79
CA LEU A 189 -13.66 -20.00 4.50
C LEU A 189 -13.92 -21.34 3.81
N GLU A 190 -13.94 -22.43 4.54
CA GLU A 190 -14.29 -23.78 4.03
C GLU A 190 -15.74 -23.80 3.48
N GLN A 191 -16.68 -23.21 4.21
CA GLN A 191 -18.05 -23.05 3.73
C GLN A 191 -18.11 -22.17 2.46
N LEU A 192 -17.38 -21.06 2.43
CA LEU A 192 -17.31 -20.18 1.27
C LEU A 192 -16.72 -20.91 0.06
N LYS A 193 -15.63 -21.67 0.25
CA LYS A 193 -14.99 -22.44 -0.82
C LYS A 193 -15.95 -23.48 -1.41
N SER A 194 -16.58 -24.26 -0.55
CA SER A 194 -17.58 -25.27 -0.98
C SER A 194 -18.73 -24.64 -1.76
N TRP A 195 -19.20 -23.47 -1.32
CA TRP A 195 -20.25 -22.73 -2.01
C TRP A 195 -19.78 -22.22 -3.38
N LEU A 196 -18.53 -21.67 -3.48
CA LEU A 196 -17.96 -21.18 -4.73
C LEU A 196 -17.82 -22.32 -5.74
N ASP A 197 -17.31 -23.48 -5.33
CA ASP A 197 -17.13 -24.66 -6.20
C ASP A 197 -18.47 -25.13 -6.75
N LYS A 198 -19.48 -25.31 -5.88
CA LYS A 198 -20.83 -25.72 -6.30
C LYS A 198 -21.48 -24.70 -7.22
N SER A 199 -21.34 -23.42 -6.90
CA SER A 199 -21.97 -22.33 -7.67
C SER A 199 -21.32 -22.13 -9.03
N ALA A 200 -20.00 -22.40 -9.17
CA ALA A 200 -19.30 -22.33 -10.45
C ALA A 200 -19.90 -23.27 -11.50
N LEU A 201 -20.43 -24.41 -11.08
CA LEU A 201 -21.08 -25.38 -11.97
C LEU A 201 -22.52 -24.99 -12.36
N GLN A 202 -23.14 -24.05 -11.63
CA GLN A 202 -24.55 -23.71 -11.75
C GLN A 202 -24.81 -22.38 -12.46
N VAL A 203 -23.77 -21.56 -12.68
CA VAL A 203 -23.94 -20.20 -13.23
C VAL A 203 -23.20 -20.08 -14.57
N PRO A 204 -23.71 -19.28 -15.52
CA PRO A 204 -22.97 -19.02 -16.76
C PRO A 204 -21.65 -18.32 -16.47
N PRO A 205 -20.50 -18.82 -16.98
CA PRO A 205 -19.17 -18.27 -16.66
C PRO A 205 -18.99 -16.79 -17.04
N LYS A 206 -19.67 -16.35 -18.09
CA LYS A 206 -19.61 -14.97 -18.60
C LYS A 206 -20.54 -14.00 -17.84
N SER A 207 -21.43 -14.48 -16.99
CA SER A 207 -22.30 -13.63 -16.16
C SER A 207 -21.48 -12.86 -15.11
N ALA A 208 -22.04 -11.77 -14.57
CA ALA A 208 -21.37 -10.99 -13.53
C ALA A 208 -21.03 -11.85 -12.30
N ILE A 209 -21.98 -12.70 -11.87
CA ILE A 209 -21.75 -13.62 -10.75
C ILE A 209 -20.74 -14.71 -11.09
N GLY A 210 -20.76 -15.27 -12.32
CA GLY A 210 -19.78 -16.25 -12.79
C GLY A 210 -18.36 -15.68 -12.82
N LYS A 211 -18.19 -14.47 -13.28
CA LYS A 211 -16.89 -13.74 -13.24
C LYS A 211 -16.40 -13.51 -11.81
N ALA A 212 -17.29 -13.15 -10.87
CA ALA A 212 -16.95 -12.95 -9.47
C ALA A 212 -16.48 -14.25 -8.80
N ILE A 213 -17.18 -15.37 -9.09
CA ILE A 213 -16.82 -16.71 -8.61
C ILE A 213 -15.45 -17.13 -9.18
N ALA A 214 -15.27 -17.01 -10.50
CA ALA A 214 -14.02 -17.38 -11.18
C ALA A 214 -12.83 -16.56 -10.65
N TYR A 215 -13.00 -15.26 -10.41
CA TYR A 215 -11.98 -14.43 -9.76
C TYR A 215 -11.62 -14.96 -8.37
N SER A 216 -12.62 -15.21 -7.52
CA SER A 216 -12.41 -15.68 -6.14
C SER A 216 -11.73 -17.05 -6.11
N LEU A 217 -12.12 -17.98 -6.97
CA LEU A 217 -11.48 -19.30 -7.05
C LEU A 217 -10.03 -19.22 -7.53
N ARG A 218 -9.74 -18.38 -8.54
CA ARG A 218 -8.37 -18.15 -9.02
C ARG A 218 -7.48 -17.52 -7.94
N GLN A 219 -8.00 -16.60 -7.13
CA GLN A 219 -7.27 -15.92 -6.07
C GLN A 219 -7.31 -16.70 -4.75
N TRP A 220 -8.04 -17.80 -4.66
CA TRP A 220 -8.31 -18.52 -3.41
C TRP A 220 -7.06 -18.87 -2.60
N PRO A 221 -5.99 -19.43 -3.20
CA PRO A 221 -4.76 -19.72 -2.46
C PRO A 221 -4.13 -18.51 -1.79
N LYS A 222 -4.27 -17.32 -2.42
CA LYS A 222 -3.75 -16.06 -1.88
C LYS A 222 -4.70 -15.47 -0.83
N LEU A 223 -6.01 -15.60 -1.03
CA LEU A 223 -7.03 -15.06 -0.14
C LEU A 223 -6.99 -15.70 1.25
N ILE A 224 -6.76 -17.02 1.34
CA ILE A 224 -6.74 -17.73 2.63
C ILE A 224 -5.45 -17.53 3.42
N ARG A 225 -4.38 -17.05 2.80
CA ARG A 225 -3.07 -16.89 3.46
C ARG A 225 -3.06 -15.96 4.65
N TYR A 226 -4.00 -15.04 4.80
CA TYR A 226 -4.07 -14.22 6.00
C TYR A 226 -4.31 -15.04 7.29
N LEU A 227 -4.65 -16.33 7.16
CA LEU A 227 -4.71 -17.28 8.29
C LEU A 227 -3.33 -17.74 8.74
N ASP A 228 -2.31 -17.65 7.88
CA ASP A 228 -0.99 -18.27 8.12
C ASP A 228 -0.17 -17.46 9.13
N ASP A 229 -0.43 -16.16 9.24
CA ASP A 229 0.30 -15.28 10.13
C ASP A 229 -0.61 -14.14 10.63
N GLY A 230 -0.60 -13.87 11.92
CA GLY A 230 -1.43 -12.83 12.53
C GLY A 230 -1.03 -11.40 12.17
N ARG A 231 0.16 -11.19 11.58
CA ARG A 231 0.62 -9.90 11.06
C ARG A 231 -0.04 -9.55 9.72
N LEU A 232 -0.55 -10.53 8.99
CA LEU A 232 -1.20 -10.34 7.70
C LEU A 232 -2.58 -9.69 7.86
N SER A 233 -3.03 -9.01 6.82
CA SER A 233 -4.36 -8.40 6.75
C SER A 233 -5.31 -9.20 5.87
N ILE A 234 -6.60 -9.14 6.18
CA ILE A 234 -7.64 -9.74 5.32
C ILE A 234 -7.76 -9.01 3.96
N ASP A 235 -7.28 -7.77 3.88
CA ASP A 235 -7.34 -6.95 2.67
C ASP A 235 -6.09 -6.07 2.48
N ASN A 236 -5.99 -5.44 1.30
CA ASN A 236 -4.88 -4.55 0.94
C ASN A 236 -5.21 -3.06 1.12
N ASN A 237 -6.16 -2.73 2.00
CA ASN A 237 -6.58 -1.35 2.20
C ASN A 237 -5.43 -0.44 2.69
N ARG A 238 -4.38 -1.01 3.29
CA ARG A 238 -3.15 -0.27 3.69
C ARG A 238 -2.49 0.40 2.47
N ALA A 239 -2.25 -0.35 1.39
CA ALA A 239 -1.67 0.19 0.17
C ALA A 239 -2.67 1.10 -0.58
N GLU A 240 -3.97 0.75 -0.62
CA GLU A 240 -5.01 1.60 -1.22
C GLU A 240 -5.08 2.98 -0.54
N ARG A 241 -4.92 3.06 0.79
CA ARG A 241 -4.84 4.33 1.51
C ARG A 241 -3.53 5.05 1.25
N ALA A 242 -2.40 4.33 1.23
CA ALA A 242 -1.09 4.90 1.00
C ALA A 242 -0.94 5.52 -0.39
N ILE A 243 -1.56 4.95 -1.44
CA ILE A 243 -1.49 5.53 -2.79
C ILE A 243 -2.44 6.73 -3.00
N LYS A 244 -3.45 6.87 -2.15
CA LYS A 244 -4.52 7.86 -2.30
C LYS A 244 -4.03 9.32 -2.33
N PRO A 245 -3.07 9.77 -1.50
CA PRO A 245 -2.53 11.13 -1.57
C PRO A 245 -1.98 11.47 -2.96
N PHE A 246 -1.23 10.57 -3.57
CA PHE A 246 -0.73 10.73 -4.93
C PHE A 246 -1.87 10.80 -5.96
N VAL A 247 -2.87 9.92 -5.86
CA VAL A 247 -4.04 9.91 -6.76
C VAL A 247 -4.83 11.21 -6.67
N ILE A 248 -4.99 11.78 -5.47
CA ILE A 248 -5.65 13.07 -5.25
C ILE A 248 -4.81 14.20 -5.87
N GLY A 249 -3.51 14.24 -5.58
CA GLY A 249 -2.58 15.21 -6.16
C GLY A 249 -2.61 15.17 -7.69
N ARG A 250 -2.55 13.99 -8.28
CA ARG A 250 -2.63 13.79 -9.73
C ARG A 250 -3.90 14.37 -10.35
N LYS A 251 -5.04 14.32 -9.67
CA LYS A 251 -6.27 14.96 -10.16
C LYS A 251 -6.16 16.48 -10.25
N ASN A 252 -5.27 17.11 -9.49
CA ASN A 252 -5.04 18.55 -9.51
C ASN A 252 -4.03 18.94 -10.60
N TRP A 253 -2.86 18.28 -10.65
CA TRP A 253 -1.79 18.62 -11.59
C TRP A 253 -1.80 17.80 -12.89
N ASN A 254 -2.62 16.75 -13.01
CA ASN A 254 -2.94 15.91 -14.18
C ASN A 254 -1.80 15.08 -14.77
N PHE A 255 -0.57 15.57 -14.84
CA PHE A 255 0.58 14.89 -15.45
C PHE A 255 1.90 15.36 -14.85
N SER A 256 2.94 14.56 -15.00
CA SER A 256 4.34 15.00 -14.85
C SER A 256 4.89 15.42 -16.22
N ASN A 257 5.76 16.42 -16.24
CA ASN A 257 6.36 16.88 -17.49
C ASN A 257 7.45 15.95 -17.99
N THR A 258 8.32 15.49 -17.08
CA THR A 258 9.48 14.63 -17.37
C THR A 258 9.56 13.45 -16.39
N SER A 259 10.31 12.41 -16.75
CA SER A 259 10.62 11.28 -15.90
C SER A 259 11.34 11.70 -14.63
N ASN A 260 12.36 12.57 -14.74
CA ASN A 260 13.05 13.11 -13.55
C ASN A 260 12.08 13.81 -12.58
N GLY A 261 11.08 14.54 -13.12
CA GLY A 261 10.03 15.15 -12.29
C GLY A 261 9.12 14.12 -11.63
N ALA A 262 8.84 13.00 -12.29
CA ALA A 262 8.06 11.90 -11.73
C ALA A 262 8.85 11.14 -10.66
N GLU A 263 10.14 10.87 -10.88
CA GLU A 263 11.06 10.27 -9.91
C GLU A 263 11.22 11.16 -8.66
N ALA A 264 11.45 12.47 -8.87
CA ALA A 264 11.50 13.42 -7.76
C ALA A 264 10.19 13.44 -6.96
N SER A 265 9.04 13.35 -7.63
CA SER A 265 7.75 13.23 -6.96
C SER A 265 7.66 11.95 -6.14
N ALA A 266 8.16 10.82 -6.65
CA ALA A 266 8.20 9.56 -5.90
C ALA A 266 8.99 9.70 -4.60
N VAL A 267 10.20 10.26 -4.64
CA VAL A 267 11.04 10.48 -3.45
C VAL A 267 10.36 11.41 -2.46
N LEU A 268 9.86 12.57 -2.92
CA LEU A 268 9.23 13.57 -2.05
C LEU A 268 7.95 13.05 -1.39
N TYR A 269 7.07 12.39 -2.16
CA TYR A 269 5.87 11.75 -1.58
C TYR A 269 6.24 10.66 -0.58
N SER A 270 7.30 9.89 -0.83
CA SER A 270 7.79 8.86 0.08
C SER A 270 8.20 9.44 1.43
N VAL A 271 8.98 10.51 1.43
CA VAL A 271 9.42 11.17 2.67
C VAL A 271 8.23 11.78 3.41
N VAL A 272 7.34 12.50 2.70
CA VAL A 272 6.13 13.11 3.29
C VAL A 272 5.21 12.07 3.91
N GLU A 273 4.86 11.02 3.16
CA GLU A 273 3.89 10.03 3.64
C GLU A 273 4.50 9.09 4.70
N THR A 274 5.80 8.83 4.65
CA THR A 274 6.49 8.10 5.73
C THR A 274 6.56 8.93 7.00
N ALA A 275 6.84 10.23 6.93
CA ALA A 275 6.78 11.13 8.08
C ALA A 275 5.39 11.12 8.74
N LYS A 276 4.34 11.33 7.94
CA LYS A 276 2.94 11.30 8.41
C LYS A 276 2.55 9.97 9.04
N ALA A 277 2.97 8.85 8.44
CA ALA A 277 2.67 7.52 8.95
C ALA A 277 3.34 7.25 10.33
N ASN A 278 4.40 7.98 10.65
CA ASN A 278 5.08 7.92 11.94
C ASN A 278 4.71 9.08 12.89
N GLY A 279 3.69 9.88 12.56
CA GLY A 279 3.18 10.94 13.43
C GLY A 279 4.01 12.23 13.41
N LEU A 280 4.96 12.37 12.49
CA LEU A 280 5.77 13.57 12.36
C LEU A 280 5.05 14.62 11.50
N THR A 281 5.28 15.92 11.80
CA THR A 281 4.91 17.02 10.92
C THR A 281 5.84 17.01 9.71
N PRO A 282 5.34 16.79 8.47
CA PRO A 282 6.22 16.67 7.30
C PRO A 282 7.11 17.87 7.06
N PHE A 283 6.62 19.09 7.33
CA PHE A 283 7.40 20.32 7.18
C PHE A 283 8.64 20.30 8.08
N ASP A 284 8.45 20.07 9.38
CA ASP A 284 9.53 20.09 10.36
C ASP A 284 10.54 18.97 10.09
N TYR A 285 10.03 17.79 9.72
CA TYR A 285 10.88 16.66 9.38
C TYR A 285 11.72 16.91 8.13
N ILE A 286 11.13 17.43 7.06
CA ILE A 286 11.86 17.71 5.81
C ILE A 286 12.89 18.84 6.05
N GLN A 287 12.53 19.87 6.78
CA GLN A 287 13.46 20.96 7.12
C GLN A 287 14.66 20.37 7.88
N HIS A 288 14.44 19.58 8.92
CA HIS A 288 15.50 18.93 9.67
C HIS A 288 16.36 18.01 8.78
N LEU A 289 15.75 17.22 7.90
CA LEU A 289 16.49 16.37 6.96
C LEU A 289 17.41 17.19 6.04
N LEU A 290 16.91 18.28 5.48
CA LEU A 290 17.69 19.14 4.57
C LEU A 290 18.86 19.78 5.31
N ASP A 291 18.68 20.23 6.55
CA ASP A 291 19.72 20.84 7.38
C ASP A 291 20.81 19.83 7.77
N GLU A 292 20.41 18.60 8.14
CA GLU A 292 21.36 17.56 8.53
C GLU A 292 22.09 16.92 7.33
N LEU A 293 21.38 16.64 6.24
CA LEU A 293 21.98 16.05 5.04
C LEU A 293 22.97 17.00 4.34
N ALA A 294 22.76 18.32 4.45
CA ALA A 294 23.71 19.30 3.94
C ALA A 294 25.08 19.23 4.64
N LYS A 295 25.13 18.70 5.87
CA LYS A 295 26.36 18.47 6.64
C LYS A 295 27.12 17.22 6.21
N GLN A 296 26.56 16.40 5.29
CA GLN A 296 27.12 15.14 4.80
C GLN A 296 27.50 14.15 5.93
N PRO A 297 26.53 13.74 6.79
CA PRO A 297 26.80 12.87 7.92
C PRO A 297 27.26 11.46 7.44
N ASP A 298 28.14 10.82 8.20
CA ASP A 298 28.64 9.46 7.92
C ASP A 298 27.53 8.40 8.00
N SER A 299 26.50 8.63 8.82
CA SER A 299 25.31 7.77 8.98
C SER A 299 24.06 8.62 9.03
N ILE A 300 22.98 8.09 8.42
CA ILE A 300 21.66 8.74 8.39
C ILE A 300 20.62 8.01 9.22
N ASP A 301 20.98 6.96 9.96
CA ASP A 301 20.02 6.16 10.72
C ASP A 301 19.35 6.95 11.85
N HIS A 302 20.02 7.98 12.42
CA HIS A 302 19.46 8.89 13.40
C HIS A 302 18.40 9.83 12.79
N LEU A 303 18.38 10.00 11.48
CA LEU A 303 17.40 10.82 10.74
C LEU A 303 16.13 10.05 10.35
N LEU A 304 16.08 8.72 10.60
CA LEU A 304 14.89 7.93 10.28
C LEU A 304 13.69 8.36 11.14
N PRO A 305 12.46 8.32 10.61
CA PRO A 305 11.28 8.90 11.27
C PRO A 305 10.99 8.39 12.70
N TRP A 306 11.47 7.20 13.03
CA TRP A 306 11.30 6.58 14.35
C TRP A 306 12.50 6.76 15.29
N ASN A 307 13.56 7.42 14.82
CA ASN A 307 14.78 7.71 15.59
C ASN A 307 15.02 9.21 15.76
N VAL A 308 14.39 10.03 14.89
CA VAL A 308 14.65 11.47 14.85
C VAL A 308 14.07 12.18 16.08
N GLU A 309 14.85 13.05 16.68
CA GLU A 309 14.40 14.02 17.67
C GLU A 309 14.26 15.38 16.98
N LEU A 310 13.03 15.77 16.66
CA LEU A 310 12.78 17.08 16.07
C LEU A 310 12.86 18.18 17.13
N PRO A 311 13.48 19.33 16.80
CA PRO A 311 13.47 20.48 17.72
C PRO A 311 12.03 20.90 17.97
N GLN A 312 11.68 21.06 19.26
CA GLN A 312 10.37 21.61 19.61
C GLN A 312 10.37 23.09 19.17
N ILE A 313 9.57 23.40 18.18
CA ILE A 313 9.29 24.79 17.84
C ILE A 313 8.38 25.33 18.95
N VAL A 314 8.97 26.05 19.90
CA VAL A 314 8.21 26.88 20.85
C VAL A 314 7.60 28.01 20.05
N LEU A 315 6.29 27.93 19.75
CA LEU A 315 5.50 28.97 19.14
C LEU A 315 5.25 30.11 20.12
#